data_cd36d5ecbc3a5fbe71c0983acd2a148b
#
_entry.id   cd36d5ecbc3a5fbe71c0983acd2a148b
#
_cell.length_a   1.000
_cell.length_b   1.000
_cell.length_c   1.000
_cell.angle_alpha   90.00
_cell.angle_beta   90.00
_cell.angle_gamma   90.00
#
_symmetry.space_group_name_H-M   'P 1'
#
loop_
_entity.id
_entity.type
_entity.pdbx_description
1 polymer ?
#
loop_
_entity_poly.entity_id
_entity_poly.type
_entity_poly.pdbx_seq_one_letter_code
_entity_poly.pdbx_strand_id
1 'polypeptide(L)'
;SMSLGLRFDLRLALCLILPLLIVAALPLIGSRIHAFARPRWWWVYAALVWAIIGLVIIFDFGHFAYLQLRLNASILNFLRDADTALGMMLQTYSVMPIAIGWLVFVALMGWLQTKLWRLCAALPDLQSRTWWKKGAIGFLAALVILFGIHGKFSQYPLRWSDAFGSGNAFAAAVALNPALNFFDTLMFKQAGFDVKAVRDAYPFMAEYLGVDKPDVAKLDFRRVVLPKPNALPGRPNVVLVLLESFSGYKTSVFNN
;
A
#
# COMPACT_ATOMS: atom_id res chain seq x y z
N SER A 1 -4.81 17.10 6.77
CA SER A 1 -4.62 15.91 5.92
C SER A 1 -3.63 16.14 4.77
N MET A 2 -3.75 17.22 3.97
CA MET A 2 -2.85 17.49 2.83
C MET A 2 -1.37 17.56 3.20
N SER A 3 -0.99 18.26 4.28
CA SER A 3 0.41 18.33 4.72
C SER A 3 0.97 16.96 5.13
N LEU A 4 0.11 16.09 5.65
CA LEU A 4 0.48 14.73 6.01
C LEU A 4 0.67 13.87 4.75
N GLY A 5 -0.23 14.00 3.76
CA GLY A 5 -0.09 13.34 2.46
C GLY A 5 1.21 13.70 1.77
N LEU A 6 1.57 14.99 1.75
CA LEU A 6 2.83 15.45 1.19
C LEU A 6 4.06 14.80 1.87
N ARG A 7 3.98 14.54 3.19
CA ARG A 7 5.07 13.83 3.91
C ARG A 7 5.18 12.38 3.50
N PHE A 8 4.06 11.68 3.29
CA PHE A 8 4.05 10.32 2.77
C PHE A 8 4.61 10.27 1.35
N ASP A 9 4.20 11.19 0.47
CA ASP A 9 4.68 11.26 -0.91
C ASP A 9 6.17 11.58 -0.97
N LEU A 10 6.64 12.52 -0.15
CA LEU A 10 8.05 12.86 -0.03
C LEU A 10 8.87 11.65 0.45
N ARG A 11 8.36 10.91 1.44
CA ARG A 11 9.00 9.69 1.94
C ARG A 11 9.16 8.65 0.82
N LEU A 12 8.09 8.39 0.06
CA LEU A 12 8.16 7.48 -1.08
C LEU A 12 9.19 7.94 -2.12
N ALA A 13 9.15 9.22 -2.49
CA ALA A 13 10.10 9.80 -3.46
C ALA A 13 11.56 9.65 -2.99
N LEU A 14 11.83 9.92 -1.72
CA LEU A 14 13.18 9.76 -1.14
C LEU A 14 13.62 8.31 -1.08
N CYS A 15 12.73 7.37 -0.74
CA CYS A 15 13.02 5.94 -0.77
C CYS A 15 13.36 5.46 -2.19
N LEU A 16 12.67 5.98 -3.22
CA LEU A 16 12.93 5.62 -4.61
C LEU A 16 14.22 6.24 -5.15
N ILE A 17 14.62 7.43 -4.68
CA ILE A 17 15.87 8.08 -5.07
C ILE A 17 17.07 7.49 -4.31
N LEU A 18 16.87 6.99 -3.09
CA LEU A 18 17.94 6.52 -2.21
C LEU A 18 18.91 5.50 -2.85
N PRO A 19 18.46 4.44 -3.55
CA PRO A 19 19.35 3.49 -4.20
C PRO A 19 20.29 4.18 -5.21
N LEU A 20 19.76 5.16 -5.92
CA LEU A 20 20.53 5.93 -6.90
C LEU A 20 21.63 6.77 -6.23
N LEU A 21 21.28 7.40 -5.11
CA LEU A 21 22.22 8.21 -4.33
C LEU A 21 23.32 7.36 -3.69
N ILE A 22 22.96 6.17 -3.17
CA ILE A 22 23.93 5.21 -2.62
C ILE A 22 24.91 4.78 -3.71
N VAL A 23 24.41 4.39 -4.87
CA VAL A 23 25.24 3.98 -6.01
C VAL A 23 26.16 5.14 -6.45
N ALA A 24 25.66 6.37 -6.49
CA ALA A 24 26.45 7.54 -6.86
C ALA A 24 27.51 7.92 -5.81
N ALA A 25 27.26 7.62 -4.53
CA ALA A 25 28.15 7.95 -3.42
C ALA A 25 29.31 6.93 -3.22
N LEU A 26 29.21 5.72 -3.78
CA LEU A 26 30.23 4.68 -3.61
C LEU A 26 31.48 4.96 -4.46
N PRO A 27 32.66 5.27 -3.85
CA PRO A 27 33.85 5.65 -4.59
C PRO A 27 34.46 4.52 -5.44
N LEU A 28 34.25 3.25 -5.02
CA LEU A 28 34.69 2.05 -5.77
C LEU A 28 33.91 1.83 -7.08
N ILE A 29 32.72 2.32 -7.12
CA ILE A 29 31.81 2.24 -8.24
C ILE A 29 31.92 3.54 -9.05
N GLY A 30 32.20 4.69 -8.41
CA GLY A 30 32.26 6.01 -9.02
C GLY A 30 33.29 6.13 -10.19
N SER A 31 34.45 5.47 -10.10
CA SER A 31 35.40 5.46 -11.20
C SER A 31 35.01 4.55 -12.38
N ARG A 32 34.25 3.49 -12.13
CA ARG A 32 33.68 2.62 -13.17
C ARG A 32 32.24 3.03 -13.55
N ILE A 33 31.55 3.77 -12.70
CA ILE A 33 30.19 4.30 -12.95
C ILE A 33 30.21 5.46 -13.95
N HIS A 34 31.34 6.07 -14.30
CA HIS A 34 31.35 6.88 -15.52
C HIS A 34 30.89 6.09 -16.77
N ALA A 35 30.99 4.75 -16.76
CA ALA A 35 30.33 3.89 -17.74
C ALA A 35 28.86 3.55 -17.41
N PHE A 36 28.50 3.46 -16.12
CA PHE A 36 27.12 3.28 -15.65
C PHE A 36 26.34 4.61 -15.56
N ALA A 37 27.05 5.73 -15.45
CA ALA A 37 26.51 7.09 -15.60
C ALA A 37 26.08 7.40 -17.05
N ARG A 38 26.06 6.39 -17.93
CA ARG A 38 25.36 6.56 -19.20
C ARG A 38 23.90 6.86 -18.88
N PRO A 39 23.35 7.99 -19.38
CA PRO A 39 22.00 8.44 -19.08
C PRO A 39 20.92 7.38 -19.35
N ARG A 40 21.22 6.33 -20.13
CA ARG A 40 20.30 5.25 -20.47
C ARG A 40 19.80 4.45 -19.28
N TRP A 41 20.65 4.07 -18.32
CA TRP A 41 20.24 3.25 -17.17
C TRP A 41 19.37 4.04 -16.17
N TRP A 42 19.66 5.30 -16.00
CA TRP A 42 18.84 6.22 -15.23
C TRP A 42 17.46 6.39 -15.84
N TRP A 43 17.40 6.46 -17.17
CA TRP A 43 16.18 6.52 -17.93
C TRP A 43 15.34 5.26 -17.75
N VAL A 44 15.95 4.09 -17.88
CA VAL A 44 15.28 2.80 -17.72
C VAL A 44 14.73 2.68 -16.29
N TYR A 45 15.58 2.97 -15.29
CA TYR A 45 15.14 2.93 -13.90
C TYR A 45 13.95 3.86 -13.64
N ALA A 46 14.05 5.11 -14.06
CA ALA A 46 12.99 6.07 -13.82
C ALA A 46 11.71 5.74 -14.62
N ALA A 47 11.84 5.27 -15.87
CA ALA A 47 10.69 4.81 -16.64
C ALA A 47 9.97 3.65 -15.94
N LEU A 48 10.71 2.67 -15.40
CA LEU A 48 10.17 1.59 -14.61
C LEU A 48 9.48 2.09 -13.34
N VAL A 49 10.11 3.03 -12.61
CA VAL A 49 9.51 3.64 -11.41
C VAL A 49 8.21 4.35 -11.75
N TRP A 50 8.18 5.17 -12.80
CA TRP A 50 6.95 5.88 -13.22
C TRP A 50 5.88 4.92 -13.72
N ALA A 51 6.27 3.86 -14.43
CA ALA A 51 5.34 2.83 -14.87
C ALA A 51 4.69 2.12 -13.68
N ILE A 52 5.49 1.71 -12.69
CA ILE A 52 4.99 1.04 -11.46
C ILE A 52 4.11 1.99 -10.64
N ILE A 53 4.55 3.23 -10.42
CA ILE A 53 3.75 4.22 -9.68
C ILE A 53 2.42 4.46 -10.39
N GLY A 54 2.43 4.61 -11.72
CA GLY A 54 1.20 4.79 -12.51
C GLY A 54 0.25 3.61 -12.37
N LEU A 55 0.75 2.38 -12.37
CA LEU A 55 -0.06 1.18 -12.12
C LEU A 55 -0.63 1.16 -10.69
N VAL A 56 0.20 1.46 -9.70
CA VAL A 56 -0.26 1.54 -8.30
C VAL A 56 -1.39 2.56 -8.15
N ILE A 57 -1.29 3.71 -8.79
CA ILE A 57 -2.33 4.74 -8.77
C ILE A 57 -3.61 4.23 -9.44
N ILE A 58 -3.52 3.57 -10.59
CA ILE A 58 -4.68 3.02 -11.30
C ILE A 58 -5.39 1.98 -10.43
N PHE A 59 -4.63 1.05 -9.86
CA PHE A 59 -5.20 0.03 -8.96
C PHE A 59 -5.79 0.65 -7.70
N ASP A 60 -5.17 1.68 -7.15
CA ASP A 60 -5.68 2.39 -5.99
C ASP A 60 -7.01 3.10 -6.28
N PHE A 61 -7.15 3.75 -7.43
CA PHE A 61 -8.42 4.37 -7.83
C PHE A 61 -9.53 3.33 -7.98
N GLY A 62 -9.26 2.21 -8.64
CA GLY A 62 -10.23 1.11 -8.76
C GLY A 62 -10.61 0.52 -7.40
N HIS A 63 -9.63 0.26 -6.55
CA HIS A 63 -9.82 -0.26 -5.21
C HIS A 63 -10.62 0.70 -4.32
N PHE A 64 -10.29 2.00 -4.38
CA PHE A 64 -11.01 3.02 -3.63
C PHE A 64 -12.44 3.22 -4.12
N ALA A 65 -12.66 3.20 -5.44
CA ALA A 65 -14.01 3.31 -6.00
C ALA A 65 -14.92 2.16 -5.55
N TYR A 66 -14.35 0.97 -5.37
CA TYR A 66 -15.13 -0.21 -4.98
C TYR A 66 -15.27 -0.38 -3.47
N LEU A 67 -14.17 -0.26 -2.72
CA LEU A 67 -14.12 -0.56 -1.28
C LEU A 67 -14.10 0.68 -0.38
N GLN A 68 -13.90 1.88 -0.92
CA GLN A 68 -13.68 3.12 -0.17
C GLN A 68 -12.46 3.06 0.77
N LEU A 69 -11.50 2.20 0.43
CA LEU A 69 -10.25 2.00 1.14
C LEU A 69 -9.08 2.22 0.18
N ARG A 70 -7.99 2.77 0.68
CA ARG A 70 -6.75 2.89 -0.10
C ARG A 70 -6.18 1.51 -0.37
N LEU A 71 -5.44 1.39 -1.47
CA LEU A 71 -4.79 0.16 -1.88
C LEU A 71 -4.02 -0.45 -0.71
N ASN A 72 -4.28 -1.70 -0.40
CA ASN A 72 -3.67 -2.45 0.69
C ASN A 72 -3.39 -3.90 0.26
N ALA A 73 -2.74 -4.66 1.13
CA ALA A 73 -2.32 -6.02 0.81
C ALA A 73 -3.47 -7.02 0.56
N SER A 74 -4.72 -6.65 0.85
CA SER A 74 -5.88 -7.53 0.57
C SER A 74 -6.08 -7.77 -0.92
N ILE A 75 -5.59 -6.85 -1.78
CA ILE A 75 -5.63 -7.03 -3.24
C ILE A 75 -4.95 -8.32 -3.68
N LEU A 76 -3.96 -8.82 -2.93
CA LEU A 76 -3.28 -10.08 -3.23
C LEU A 76 -4.19 -11.31 -3.08
N ASN A 77 -5.32 -11.17 -2.40
CA ASN A 77 -6.29 -12.26 -2.32
C ASN A 77 -6.96 -12.50 -3.67
N PHE A 78 -7.16 -11.44 -4.46
CA PHE A 78 -7.70 -11.55 -5.83
C PHE A 78 -6.76 -12.26 -6.80
N LEU A 79 -5.45 -12.33 -6.49
CA LEU A 79 -4.49 -13.08 -7.31
C LEU A 79 -4.69 -14.61 -7.22
N ARG A 80 -5.41 -15.10 -6.21
CA ARG A 80 -5.73 -16.52 -6.07
C ARG A 80 -6.75 -16.96 -7.12
N ASP A 81 -7.65 -16.03 -7.50
CA ASP A 81 -8.70 -16.25 -8.50
C ASP A 81 -8.49 -15.27 -9.67
N ALA A 82 -7.23 -15.18 -10.15
CA ALA A 82 -6.80 -14.19 -11.13
C ALA A 82 -7.62 -14.21 -12.43
N ASP A 83 -8.00 -15.39 -12.91
CA ASP A 83 -8.78 -15.53 -14.15
C ASP A 83 -10.15 -14.89 -14.00
N THR A 84 -10.83 -15.15 -12.89
CA THR A 84 -12.15 -14.56 -12.59
C THR A 84 -12.02 -13.05 -12.38
N ALA A 85 -11.03 -12.63 -11.59
CA ALA A 85 -10.79 -11.21 -11.31
C ALA A 85 -10.47 -10.42 -12.58
N LEU A 86 -9.62 -10.97 -13.45
CA LEU A 86 -9.28 -10.35 -14.74
C LEU A 86 -10.50 -10.25 -15.65
N GLY A 87 -11.31 -11.32 -15.74
CA GLY A 87 -12.55 -11.31 -16.52
C GLY A 87 -13.53 -10.23 -16.06
N MET A 88 -13.71 -10.09 -14.75
CA MET A 88 -14.55 -9.06 -14.16
C MET A 88 -13.99 -7.64 -14.43
N MET A 89 -12.68 -7.46 -14.32
CA MET A 89 -12.05 -6.17 -14.63
C MET A 89 -12.26 -5.74 -16.07
N LEU A 90 -12.08 -6.68 -17.03
CA LEU A 90 -12.26 -6.40 -18.45
C LEU A 90 -13.71 -6.07 -18.82
N GLN A 91 -14.69 -6.64 -18.09
CA GLN A 91 -16.11 -6.37 -18.29
C GLN A 91 -16.56 -5.07 -17.63
N THR A 92 -15.98 -4.72 -16.48
CA THR A 92 -16.42 -3.58 -15.67
C THR A 92 -15.74 -2.27 -16.05
N TYR A 93 -14.47 -2.33 -16.44
CA TYR A 93 -13.67 -1.15 -16.72
C TYR A 93 -13.29 -1.06 -18.20
N SER A 94 -13.30 0.15 -18.74
CA SER A 94 -12.77 0.41 -20.08
C SER A 94 -11.25 0.37 -20.07
N VAL A 95 -10.67 -0.82 -20.14
CA VAL A 95 -9.23 -1.06 -19.99
C VAL A 95 -8.39 -0.31 -21.03
N MET A 96 -8.87 -0.21 -22.27
CA MET A 96 -8.14 0.44 -23.37
C MET A 96 -7.82 1.92 -23.08
N PRO A 97 -8.80 2.82 -22.76
CA PRO A 97 -8.48 4.20 -22.43
C PRO A 97 -7.63 4.34 -21.17
N ILE A 98 -7.76 3.44 -20.18
CA ILE A 98 -6.91 3.41 -18.98
C ILE A 98 -5.46 3.10 -19.37
N ALA A 99 -5.24 2.10 -20.22
CA ALA A 99 -3.91 1.75 -20.70
C ALA A 99 -3.26 2.88 -21.52
N ILE A 100 -4.02 3.53 -22.40
CA ILE A 100 -3.55 4.71 -23.16
C ILE A 100 -3.18 5.84 -22.18
N GLY A 101 -4.04 6.16 -21.22
CA GLY A 101 -3.77 7.18 -20.20
C GLY A 101 -2.51 6.88 -19.39
N TRP A 102 -2.30 5.62 -19.03
CA TRP A 102 -1.08 5.16 -18.36
C TRP A 102 0.17 5.35 -19.22
N LEU A 103 0.13 4.98 -20.50
CA LEU A 103 1.25 5.19 -21.42
C LEU A 103 1.57 6.68 -21.60
N VAL A 104 0.53 7.52 -21.74
CA VAL A 104 0.70 8.98 -21.82
C VAL A 104 1.31 9.53 -20.54
N PHE A 105 0.89 9.06 -19.37
CA PHE A 105 1.47 9.43 -18.09
C PHE A 105 2.96 9.09 -18.02
N VAL A 106 3.34 7.86 -18.36
CA VAL A 106 4.75 7.42 -18.36
C VAL A 106 5.60 8.24 -19.33
N ALA A 107 5.07 8.51 -20.52
CA ALA A 107 5.76 9.35 -21.52
C ALA A 107 5.93 10.79 -21.04
N LEU A 108 4.90 11.37 -20.41
CA LEU A 108 4.94 12.73 -19.86
C LEU A 108 5.97 12.83 -18.72
N MET A 109 5.97 11.85 -17.79
CA MET A 109 6.97 11.81 -16.71
C MET A 109 8.39 11.64 -17.24
N GLY A 110 8.59 10.81 -18.24
CA GLY A 110 9.86 10.66 -18.94
C GLY A 110 10.30 11.97 -19.61
N TRP A 111 9.41 12.67 -20.28
CA TRP A 111 9.70 13.98 -20.86
C TRP A 111 10.06 15.03 -19.80
N LEU A 112 9.29 15.11 -18.71
CA LEU A 112 9.56 16.01 -17.58
C LEU A 112 10.93 15.74 -16.97
N GLN A 113 11.26 14.48 -16.79
CA GLN A 113 12.58 14.06 -16.28
C GLN A 113 13.73 14.49 -17.18
N THR A 114 13.58 14.42 -18.54
CA THR A 114 14.61 14.96 -19.46
C THR A 114 14.80 16.45 -19.26
N LYS A 115 13.74 17.19 -19.08
CA LYS A 115 13.82 18.63 -18.82
C LYS A 115 14.56 18.93 -17.53
N LEU A 116 14.18 18.25 -16.43
CA LEU A 116 14.85 18.40 -15.14
C LEU A 116 16.34 18.02 -15.21
N TRP A 117 16.66 16.92 -15.89
CA TRP A 117 18.06 16.52 -16.09
C TRP A 117 18.88 17.60 -16.82
N ARG A 118 18.33 18.17 -17.90
CA ARG A 118 19.01 19.25 -18.64
C ARG A 118 19.22 20.49 -17.77
N LEU A 119 18.24 20.83 -16.92
CA LEU A 119 18.36 21.94 -15.98
C LEU A 119 19.44 21.65 -14.92
N CYS A 120 19.48 20.45 -14.38
CA CYS A 120 20.50 20.05 -13.39
C CYS A 120 21.90 20.00 -14.02
N ALA A 121 22.02 19.55 -15.27
CA ALA A 121 23.30 19.50 -16.00
C ALA A 121 23.88 20.91 -16.30
N ALA A 122 23.04 21.94 -16.28
CA ALA A 122 23.46 23.33 -16.44
C ALA A 122 23.97 23.97 -15.12
N LEU A 123 23.82 23.28 -13.99
CA LEU A 123 24.31 23.80 -12.71
C LEU A 123 25.84 23.70 -12.60
N PRO A 124 26.48 24.62 -11.86
CA PRO A 124 27.94 24.62 -11.68
C PRO A 124 28.41 23.29 -11.07
N ASP A 125 29.53 22.78 -11.62
CA ASP A 125 30.09 21.51 -11.16
C ASP A 125 30.57 21.61 -9.70
N LEU A 126 30.07 20.72 -8.88
CA LEU A 126 30.50 20.56 -7.49
C LEU A 126 31.94 20.04 -7.40
N GLN A 127 32.51 19.51 -8.49
CA GLN A 127 33.89 18.99 -8.49
C GLN A 127 34.93 20.08 -8.27
N SER A 128 34.63 21.33 -8.64
CA SER A 128 35.51 22.46 -8.40
C SER A 128 35.60 22.92 -6.93
N ARG A 129 34.74 22.39 -6.05
CA ARG A 129 34.69 22.79 -4.64
C ARG A 129 35.72 22.06 -3.79
N THR A 130 36.18 22.72 -2.73
CA THR A 130 37.09 22.17 -1.72
C THR A 130 36.44 20.94 -1.04
N TRP A 131 37.25 19.92 -0.72
CA TRP A 131 36.82 18.63 -0.18
C TRP A 131 35.90 18.75 1.04
N TRP A 132 36.14 19.67 1.97
CA TRP A 132 35.30 19.87 3.16
C TRP A 132 33.93 20.43 2.81
N LYS A 133 33.81 21.29 1.76
CA LYS A 133 32.51 21.78 1.27
C LYS A 133 31.70 20.67 0.63
N LYS A 134 32.35 19.75 -0.07
CA LYS A 134 31.69 18.54 -0.60
C LYS A 134 31.17 17.66 0.52
N GLY A 135 31.99 17.45 1.57
CA GLY A 135 31.60 16.70 2.77
C GLY A 135 30.41 17.33 3.50
N ALA A 136 30.46 18.65 3.70
CA ALA A 136 29.35 19.38 4.36
C ALA A 136 28.03 19.30 3.56
N ILE A 137 28.09 19.47 2.25
CA ILE A 137 26.92 19.34 1.36
C ILE A 137 26.37 17.91 1.40
N GLY A 138 27.25 16.91 1.31
CA GLY A 138 26.85 15.49 1.38
C GLY A 138 26.23 15.14 2.72
N PHE A 139 26.80 15.61 3.82
CA PHE A 139 26.24 15.43 5.17
C PHE A 139 24.86 16.10 5.32
N LEU A 140 24.72 17.35 4.87
CA LEU A 140 23.43 18.04 4.91
C LEU A 140 22.38 17.32 4.05
N ALA A 141 22.76 16.88 2.85
CA ALA A 141 21.86 16.10 1.99
C ALA A 141 21.43 14.79 2.68
N ALA A 142 22.37 14.07 3.31
CA ALA A 142 22.06 12.86 4.06
C ALA A 142 21.09 13.13 5.22
N LEU A 143 21.28 14.22 5.97
CA LEU A 143 20.34 14.62 7.02
C LEU A 143 18.94 14.91 6.47
N VAL A 144 18.84 15.67 5.39
CA VAL A 144 17.54 15.98 4.75
C VAL A 144 16.85 14.70 4.29
N ILE A 145 17.58 13.75 3.72
CA ILE A 145 17.04 12.46 3.29
C ILE A 145 16.57 11.65 4.49
N LEU A 146 17.39 11.53 5.55
CA LEU A 146 17.03 10.79 6.76
C LEU A 146 15.77 11.37 7.42
N PHE A 147 15.71 12.70 7.59
CA PHE A 147 14.53 13.36 8.15
C PHE A 147 13.31 13.23 7.25
N GLY A 148 13.48 13.31 5.93
CA GLY A 148 12.39 13.14 4.98
C GLY A 148 11.83 11.71 4.98
N ILE A 149 12.69 10.68 5.09
CA ILE A 149 12.27 9.28 5.23
C ILE A 149 11.63 9.03 6.59
N HIS A 150 12.16 9.63 7.67
CA HIS A 150 11.53 9.56 8.99
C HIS A 150 10.14 10.22 9.00
N GLY A 151 9.96 11.32 8.30
CA GLY A 151 8.68 11.95 7.97
C GLY A 151 8.02 12.79 9.07
N LYS A 152 8.49 12.70 10.32
CA LYS A 152 8.01 13.51 11.45
C LYS A 152 9.07 13.68 12.54
N PHE A 153 8.96 14.78 13.32
CA PHE A 153 9.82 15.01 14.49
C PHE A 153 9.24 14.28 15.72
N SER A 154 9.48 12.98 15.81
CA SER A 154 9.00 12.12 16.89
C SER A 154 9.93 10.93 17.03
N GLN A 155 9.86 10.22 18.15
CA GLN A 155 10.64 9.00 18.40
C GLN A 155 10.37 7.91 17.36
N TYR A 156 9.16 7.83 16.85
CA TYR A 156 8.76 6.85 15.83
C TYR A 156 8.65 7.51 14.44
N PRO A 157 9.03 6.81 13.37
CA PRO A 157 8.83 7.29 12.01
C PRO A 157 7.35 7.45 11.69
N LEU A 158 7.05 8.17 10.62
CA LEU A 158 5.70 8.33 10.09
C LEU A 158 5.10 6.97 9.78
N ARG A 159 3.90 6.69 10.31
CA ARG A 159 3.17 5.44 10.13
C ARG A 159 1.82 5.69 9.49
N TRP A 160 1.25 4.68 8.84
CA TRP A 160 -0.10 4.75 8.28
C TRP A 160 -1.15 5.18 9.32
N SER A 161 -1.00 4.76 10.59
CA SER A 161 -1.90 5.14 11.69
C SER A 161 -1.94 6.64 11.97
N ASP A 162 -0.88 7.39 11.63
CA ASP A 162 -0.87 8.84 11.80
C ASP A 162 -1.92 9.54 10.91
N ALA A 163 -2.34 8.90 9.82
CA ALA A 163 -3.37 9.42 8.93
C ALA A 163 -4.76 9.49 9.60
N PHE A 164 -5.03 8.59 10.54
CA PHE A 164 -6.33 8.49 11.21
C PHE A 164 -6.51 9.45 12.40
N GLY A 165 -5.48 10.21 12.76
CA GLY A 165 -5.55 11.17 13.86
C GLY A 165 -6.58 12.29 13.72
N SER A 166 -7.15 12.50 12.52
CA SER A 166 -8.21 13.47 12.28
C SER A 166 -9.63 12.98 12.61
N GLY A 167 -9.81 11.68 12.91
CA GLY A 167 -11.13 11.06 13.12
C GLY A 167 -12.03 11.00 11.87
N ASN A 168 -11.57 11.49 10.71
CA ASN A 168 -12.32 11.49 9.46
C ASN A 168 -11.70 10.50 8.47
N ALA A 169 -12.45 9.47 8.09
CA ALA A 169 -12.00 8.40 7.20
C ALA A 169 -11.57 8.91 5.80
N PHE A 170 -12.30 9.85 5.24
CA PHE A 170 -11.96 10.44 3.95
C PHE A 170 -10.66 11.26 4.03
N ALA A 171 -10.49 12.06 5.09
CA ALA A 171 -9.26 12.81 5.31
C ALA A 171 -8.05 11.89 5.51
N ALA A 172 -8.23 10.75 6.16
CA ALA A 172 -7.22 9.70 6.30
C ALA A 172 -6.87 9.06 4.93
N ALA A 173 -7.89 8.73 4.14
CA ALA A 173 -7.70 8.18 2.80
C ALA A 173 -6.93 9.14 1.89
N VAL A 174 -7.24 10.45 1.91
CA VAL A 174 -6.50 11.47 1.13
C VAL A 174 -5.05 11.62 1.60
N ALA A 175 -4.78 11.43 2.90
CA ALA A 175 -3.44 11.55 3.45
C ALA A 175 -2.54 10.33 3.14
N LEU A 176 -3.11 9.14 3.02
CA LEU A 176 -2.34 7.91 2.80
C LEU A 176 -1.79 7.83 1.36
N ASN A 177 -0.50 7.55 1.25
CA ASN A 177 0.09 7.17 -0.02
C ASN A 177 -0.20 5.68 -0.31
N PRO A 178 -0.78 5.33 -1.49
CA PRO A 178 -1.22 3.96 -1.78
C PRO A 178 -0.07 2.95 -1.81
N ALA A 179 1.09 3.32 -2.34
CA ALA A 179 2.24 2.42 -2.38
C ALA A 179 2.74 2.10 -0.98
N LEU A 180 2.93 3.12 -0.13
CA LEU A 180 3.37 2.91 1.25
C LEU A 180 2.34 2.14 2.06
N ASN A 181 1.06 2.44 1.90
CA ASN A 181 -0.02 1.72 2.58
C ASN A 181 -0.07 0.24 2.18
N PHE A 182 0.17 -0.06 0.90
CA PHE A 182 0.28 -1.44 0.43
C PHE A 182 1.43 -2.18 1.12
N PHE A 183 2.63 -1.61 1.16
CA PHE A 183 3.78 -2.24 1.81
C PHE A 183 3.62 -2.35 3.32
N ASP A 184 3.09 -1.33 3.98
CA ASP A 184 2.83 -1.35 5.42
C ASP A 184 1.84 -2.47 5.77
N THR A 185 0.74 -2.59 5.02
CA THR A 185 -0.26 -3.64 5.25
C THR A 185 0.23 -5.02 4.84
N LEU A 186 1.17 -5.14 3.89
CA LEU A 186 1.79 -6.39 3.52
C LEU A 186 2.60 -6.98 4.68
N MET A 187 3.30 -6.15 5.44
CA MET A 187 4.04 -6.58 6.64
C MET A 187 3.11 -7.10 7.75
N PHE A 188 1.88 -6.60 7.81
CA PHE A 188 0.83 -7.05 8.74
C PHE A 188 -0.05 -8.16 8.16
N LYS A 189 0.16 -8.58 6.92
CA LYS A 189 -0.55 -9.71 6.31
C LYS A 189 -0.09 -10.99 6.98
N GLN A 190 -0.69 -11.16 8.21
CA GLN A 190 -0.97 -12.39 8.77
C GLN A 190 0.10 -13.39 9.09
N ALA A 191 0.48 -13.40 10.27
CA ALA A 191 0.65 -14.67 10.94
C ALA A 191 -0.65 -15.50 10.79
N GLY A 192 -0.59 -16.68 10.22
CA GLY A 192 -1.62 -17.68 10.40
C GLY A 192 -1.87 -17.88 11.89
N PHE A 193 -3.04 -18.31 12.29
CA PHE A 193 -3.31 -18.65 13.68
C PHE A 193 -2.39 -19.81 14.12
N ASP A 194 -1.89 -19.73 15.34
CA ASP A 194 -1.12 -20.82 15.93
C ASP A 194 -2.07 -21.95 16.33
N VAL A 195 -2.07 -23.00 15.51
CA VAL A 195 -2.92 -24.19 15.72
C VAL A 195 -2.70 -24.82 17.10
N LYS A 196 -1.47 -24.77 17.62
CA LYS A 196 -1.14 -25.30 18.93
C LYS A 196 -1.81 -24.45 20.02
N ALA A 197 -1.63 -23.13 19.97
CA ALA A 197 -2.28 -22.21 20.91
C ALA A 197 -3.82 -22.32 20.86
N VAL A 198 -4.40 -22.47 19.66
CA VAL A 198 -5.84 -22.70 19.50
C VAL A 198 -6.26 -24.02 20.13
N ARG A 199 -5.47 -25.10 19.95
CA ARG A 199 -5.78 -26.41 20.53
C ARG A 199 -5.68 -26.40 22.06
N ASP A 200 -4.68 -25.70 22.60
CA ASP A 200 -4.50 -25.55 24.05
C ASP A 200 -5.64 -24.73 24.68
N ALA A 201 -6.14 -23.72 23.99
CA ALA A 201 -7.27 -22.89 24.43
C ALA A 201 -8.65 -23.50 24.14
N TYR A 202 -8.74 -24.54 23.29
CA TYR A 202 -10.00 -25.12 22.82
C TYR A 202 -10.90 -25.61 23.96
N PRO A 203 -10.45 -26.33 25.00
CA PRO A 203 -11.33 -26.81 26.07
C PRO A 203 -12.08 -25.65 26.75
N PHE A 204 -11.36 -24.58 27.09
CA PHE A 204 -11.93 -23.38 27.70
C PHE A 204 -12.94 -22.70 26.77
N MET A 205 -12.59 -22.54 25.50
CA MET A 205 -13.47 -21.91 24.53
C MET A 205 -14.69 -22.76 24.20
N ALA A 206 -14.55 -24.07 24.15
CA ALA A 206 -15.66 -24.99 23.91
C ALA A 206 -16.67 -24.94 25.05
N GLU A 207 -16.22 -24.90 26.31
CA GLU A 207 -17.07 -24.71 27.47
C GLU A 207 -17.79 -23.36 27.45
N TYR A 208 -17.03 -22.28 27.20
CA TYR A 208 -17.61 -20.92 27.13
C TYR A 208 -18.68 -20.77 26.04
N LEU A 209 -18.46 -21.40 24.88
CA LEU A 209 -19.38 -21.37 23.74
C LEU A 209 -20.52 -22.39 23.87
N GLY A 210 -20.47 -23.30 24.86
CA GLY A 210 -21.46 -24.34 25.04
C GLY A 210 -21.50 -25.35 23.90
N VAL A 211 -20.31 -25.83 23.48
CA VAL A 211 -20.18 -26.84 22.43
C VAL A 211 -20.69 -28.20 22.94
N ASP A 212 -21.63 -28.82 22.22
CA ASP A 212 -22.31 -30.03 22.67
C ASP A 212 -21.40 -31.26 22.74
N LYS A 213 -20.48 -31.38 21.79
CA LYS A 213 -19.52 -32.51 21.69
C LYS A 213 -18.14 -31.96 21.37
N PRO A 214 -17.40 -31.47 22.38
CA PRO A 214 -16.08 -30.91 22.15
C PRO A 214 -15.10 -31.98 21.66
N ASP A 215 -14.38 -31.68 20.58
CA ASP A 215 -13.35 -32.55 19.99
C ASP A 215 -12.09 -31.70 19.74
N VAL A 216 -11.09 -31.86 20.62
CA VAL A 216 -9.82 -31.14 20.55
C VAL A 216 -9.03 -31.45 19.26
N ALA A 217 -9.22 -32.65 18.70
CA ALA A 217 -8.51 -33.04 17.49
C ALA A 217 -9.05 -32.31 16.24
N LYS A 218 -10.37 -32.14 16.18
CA LYS A 218 -11.05 -31.48 15.07
C LYS A 218 -11.20 -29.97 15.23
N LEU A 219 -11.06 -29.46 16.46
CA LEU A 219 -11.33 -28.06 16.81
C LEU A 219 -12.74 -27.60 16.35
N ASP A 220 -13.73 -28.47 16.57
CA ASP A 220 -15.10 -28.24 16.14
C ASP A 220 -15.87 -27.45 17.21
N PHE A 221 -16.35 -26.27 16.87
CA PHE A 221 -17.11 -25.37 17.76
C PHE A 221 -18.63 -25.43 17.52
N ARG A 222 -19.14 -26.47 16.87
CA ARG A 222 -20.58 -26.61 16.62
C ARG A 222 -21.35 -26.80 17.91
N ARG A 223 -22.47 -26.11 17.99
CA ARG A 223 -23.48 -26.29 19.02
C ARG A 223 -24.86 -26.34 18.39
N VAL A 224 -25.77 -27.08 18.97
CA VAL A 224 -27.17 -27.11 18.58
C VAL A 224 -27.95 -26.18 19.52
N VAL A 225 -28.53 -25.13 18.96
CA VAL A 225 -29.43 -24.24 19.73
C VAL A 225 -30.85 -24.70 19.47
N LEU A 226 -31.46 -25.25 20.49
CA LEU A 226 -32.88 -25.62 20.41
C LEU A 226 -33.75 -24.35 20.35
N PRO A 227 -34.72 -24.30 19.44
CA PRO A 227 -35.62 -23.16 19.35
C PRO A 227 -36.41 -23.02 20.65
N LYS A 228 -36.63 -21.78 21.11
CA LYS A 228 -37.51 -21.52 22.25
C LYS A 228 -38.93 -21.93 21.88
N PRO A 229 -39.64 -22.61 22.76
CA PRO A 229 -41.05 -22.91 22.52
C PRO A 229 -41.84 -21.61 22.24
N ASN A 230 -42.64 -21.60 21.18
CA ASN A 230 -43.51 -20.46 20.81
C ASN A 230 -42.80 -19.18 20.32
N ALA A 231 -41.61 -19.29 19.77
CA ALA A 231 -40.92 -18.12 19.21
C ALA A 231 -41.66 -17.45 18.04
N LEU A 232 -42.36 -18.25 17.21
CA LEU A 232 -43.20 -17.76 16.11
C LEU A 232 -44.43 -18.66 15.94
N PRO A 233 -45.63 -18.10 15.73
CA PRO A 233 -46.83 -18.88 15.43
C PRO A 233 -46.72 -19.44 13.99
N GLY A 234 -46.90 -20.76 13.83
CA GLY A 234 -46.90 -21.43 12.53
C GLY A 234 -45.52 -21.81 11.99
N ARG A 235 -45.44 -22.06 10.70
CA ARG A 235 -44.20 -22.37 9.94
C ARG A 235 -43.88 -21.21 9.01
N PRO A 236 -43.10 -20.20 9.45
CA PRO A 236 -42.74 -19.09 8.57
C PRO A 236 -41.83 -19.53 7.46
N ASN A 237 -41.95 -18.92 6.29
CA ASN A 237 -40.95 -19.00 5.27
C ASN A 237 -39.70 -18.20 5.70
N VAL A 238 -38.53 -18.80 5.62
CA VAL A 238 -37.25 -18.14 5.94
C VAL A 238 -36.47 -17.91 4.65
N VAL A 239 -36.16 -16.65 4.38
CA VAL A 239 -35.28 -16.27 3.27
C VAL A 239 -33.98 -15.77 3.85
N LEU A 240 -32.89 -16.49 3.58
CA LEU A 240 -31.54 -16.07 3.96
C LEU A 240 -30.85 -15.46 2.74
N VAL A 241 -30.52 -14.17 2.86
CA VAL A 241 -29.76 -13.45 1.82
C VAL A 241 -28.33 -13.26 2.32
N LEU A 242 -27.39 -13.95 1.68
CA LEU A 242 -25.96 -13.78 1.93
C LEU A 242 -25.40 -12.75 0.95
N LEU A 243 -25.00 -11.60 1.47
CA LEU A 243 -24.37 -10.53 0.72
C LEU A 243 -22.85 -10.60 0.92
N GLU A 244 -22.18 -11.41 0.11
CA GLU A 244 -20.75 -11.53 0.15
C GLU A 244 -20.08 -10.24 -0.35
N SER A 245 -19.05 -9.77 0.36
CA SER A 245 -18.28 -8.57 0.01
C SER A 245 -19.11 -7.29 -0.13
N PHE A 246 -20.27 -7.24 0.47
CA PHE A 246 -21.15 -6.07 0.46
C PHE A 246 -20.64 -5.02 1.44
N SER A 247 -20.15 -3.90 0.90
CA SER A 247 -19.63 -2.80 1.72
C SER A 247 -20.77 -2.06 2.43
N GLY A 248 -20.64 -1.82 3.73
CA GLY A 248 -21.56 -1.00 4.52
C GLY A 248 -21.76 0.41 3.94
N TYR A 249 -20.76 0.95 3.25
CA TYR A 249 -20.84 2.23 2.53
C TYR A 249 -22.01 2.28 1.52
N LYS A 250 -22.38 1.14 0.94
CA LYS A 250 -23.50 1.03 -0.03
C LYS A 250 -24.88 0.90 0.65
N THR A 251 -24.93 0.92 1.97
CA THR A 251 -26.19 0.88 2.72
C THR A 251 -26.57 2.27 3.22
N SER A 252 -27.88 2.57 3.26
CA SER A 252 -28.40 3.81 3.84
C SER A 252 -28.12 3.96 5.34
N VAL A 253 -27.74 2.87 6.03
CA VAL A 253 -27.39 2.89 7.46
C VAL A 253 -26.06 3.60 7.72
N PHE A 254 -25.10 3.50 6.78
CA PHE A 254 -23.77 4.05 6.95
C PHE A 254 -23.45 5.20 5.98
N ASN A 255 -24.34 5.48 5.05
CA ASN A 255 -24.16 6.51 4.02
C ASN A 255 -25.40 7.41 3.97
N ASN A 256 -25.51 8.28 4.96
CA ASN A 256 -26.49 9.36 5.02
C ASN A 256 -25.90 10.61 4.42
#